data_91f3a14a96ff73f80632a8a0c98774ec
#
_entry.id   91f3a14a96ff73f80632a8a0c98774ec
#
_cell.length_a   1.000
_cell.length_b   1.000
_cell.length_c   1.000
_cell.angle_alpha   90.00
_cell.angle_beta   90.00
_cell.angle_gamma   90.00
#
_symmetry.space_group_name_H-M   'P 1'
#
loop_
_entity.id
_entity.type
_entity.pdbx_description
1 polymer ?
#
loop_
_entity_poly.entity_id
_entity_poly.type
_entity_poly.pdbx_seq_one_letter_code
_entity_poly.pdbx_strand_id
1 'polypeptide(L)'
;MAAESPQARRDGPAPILFVGGTGRSGTHVVAKLAARNSNYRLVPVECRFHTDVEGFPGLLAGDVSKRAFLKRMQGFWWRGFQTDRLRGLHRFVPRERFDEALAAFDGRFDEDREDACRRLFLDLLWPVTTEGRSGEASGIVEQSCDVVAQAPTLARLFPEARFVHVARDGRDASASRVSQRRWLVYPRTRKQGLEWWERRIRAIDEGSKAIPEGSFLELGLDDFLTRGARKDSIEELASFAGVGAGMRMRHFMRRRMNPGRANRGRWRRGLEPDAQAKVEREYVEVLERLERDGITCAPILRRAFERERAEGSERAVA
;
A
#
# COMPACT_ATOMS: atom_id res chain seq x y z
N MET A 1 17.68 -24.08 22.06
CA MET A 1 16.43 -23.63 21.36
C MET A 1 16.61 -23.96 19.88
N ALA A 2 15.83 -24.90 19.37
CA ALA A 2 15.89 -25.24 17.96
C ALA A 2 15.37 -24.04 17.14
N ALA A 3 16.15 -23.57 16.17
CA ALA A 3 15.71 -22.56 15.23
C ALA A 3 14.53 -23.14 14.41
N GLU A 4 13.35 -22.54 14.51
CA GLU A 4 12.22 -22.89 13.66
C GLU A 4 12.63 -22.82 12.18
N SER A 5 12.27 -23.83 11.41
CA SER A 5 12.58 -23.85 10.00
C SER A 5 11.94 -22.65 9.27
N PRO A 6 12.57 -22.11 8.21
CA PRO A 6 12.00 -21.02 7.42
C PRO A 6 10.59 -21.31 6.89
N GLN A 7 10.26 -22.58 6.70
CA GLN A 7 8.97 -23.06 6.22
C GLN A 7 7.88 -22.90 7.29
N ALA A 8 8.15 -23.27 8.55
CA ALA A 8 7.20 -23.15 9.68
C ALA A 8 6.80 -21.70 9.97
N ARG A 9 7.70 -20.72 9.65
CA ARG A 9 7.38 -19.29 9.73
C ARG A 9 6.42 -18.80 8.66
N ARG A 10 6.17 -19.59 7.60
CA ARG A 10 5.27 -19.24 6.48
C ARG A 10 3.84 -19.74 6.67
N ASP A 11 3.61 -20.70 7.56
CA ASP A 11 2.31 -21.37 7.71
C ASP A 11 1.33 -20.62 8.64
N GLY A 12 1.78 -19.54 9.31
CA GLY A 12 0.97 -18.72 10.21
C GLY A 12 0.78 -17.28 9.72
N PRO A 13 0.01 -16.47 10.50
CA PRO A 13 -0.16 -15.05 10.22
C PRO A 13 1.18 -14.33 10.20
N ALA A 14 1.44 -13.54 9.15
CA ALA A 14 2.64 -12.70 9.11
C ALA A 14 2.54 -11.62 10.20
N PRO A 15 3.62 -11.37 10.99
CA PRO A 15 3.57 -10.33 12.02
C PRO A 15 3.39 -8.93 11.43
N ILE A 16 3.85 -8.69 10.21
CA ILE A 16 3.64 -7.45 9.48
C ILE A 16 3.15 -7.75 8.06
N LEU A 17 2.00 -7.21 7.71
CA LEU A 17 1.46 -7.21 6.35
C LEU A 17 1.54 -5.79 5.79
N PHE A 18 2.47 -5.54 4.90
CA PHE A 18 2.58 -4.29 4.16
C PHE A 18 1.66 -4.29 2.95
N VAL A 19 0.77 -3.30 2.84
CA VAL A 19 -0.17 -3.18 1.71
C VAL A 19 0.11 -1.88 0.96
N GLY A 20 0.78 -1.99 -0.17
CA GLY A 20 1.24 -0.88 -1.00
C GLY A 20 0.60 -0.80 -2.38
N GLY A 21 0.97 0.25 -3.10
CA GLY A 21 0.54 0.50 -4.48
C GLY A 21 0.96 1.90 -4.95
N THR A 22 0.51 2.29 -6.12
CA THR A 22 0.89 3.59 -6.72
C THR A 22 0.42 4.83 -5.92
N GLY A 23 -0.39 4.63 -4.88
CA GLY A 23 -1.27 5.67 -4.36
C GLY A 23 -2.52 5.79 -5.24
N ARG A 24 -3.65 6.03 -4.62
CA ARG A 24 -4.98 6.02 -5.29
C ARG A 24 -5.39 4.66 -5.87
N SER A 25 -4.64 3.60 -5.58
CA SER A 25 -4.91 2.23 -6.04
C SER A 25 -5.84 1.43 -5.12
N GLY A 26 -6.30 2.00 -4.01
CA GLY A 26 -7.22 1.31 -3.10
C GLY A 26 -6.52 0.54 -1.96
N THR A 27 -5.23 0.77 -1.72
CA THR A 27 -4.46 0.17 -0.63
C THR A 27 -5.18 0.20 0.71
N HIS A 28 -5.75 1.36 1.06
CA HIS A 28 -6.48 1.54 2.32
C HIS A 28 -7.71 0.63 2.48
N VAL A 29 -8.47 0.36 1.42
CA VAL A 29 -9.64 -0.52 1.51
C VAL A 29 -9.22 -1.99 1.57
N VAL A 30 -8.14 -2.38 0.87
CA VAL A 30 -7.57 -3.73 0.94
C VAL A 30 -6.94 -3.98 2.31
N ALA A 31 -6.17 -3.04 2.84
CA ALA A 31 -5.64 -3.11 4.20
C ALA A 31 -6.75 -3.24 5.26
N LYS A 32 -7.83 -2.45 5.12
CA LYS A 32 -9.02 -2.59 5.97
C LYS A 32 -9.69 -3.96 5.83
N LEU A 33 -9.70 -4.54 4.65
CA LEU A 33 -10.23 -5.89 4.41
C LEU A 33 -9.39 -6.93 5.16
N ALA A 34 -8.07 -6.91 5.01
CA ALA A 34 -7.16 -7.80 5.72
C ALA A 34 -7.33 -7.70 7.25
N ALA A 35 -7.40 -6.47 7.78
CA ALA A 35 -7.61 -6.21 9.20
C ALA A 35 -9.04 -6.52 9.71
N ARG A 36 -9.94 -7.09 8.90
CA ARG A 36 -11.19 -7.69 9.37
C ARG A 36 -10.99 -9.10 9.91
N ASN A 37 -9.86 -9.72 9.64
CA ASN A 37 -9.45 -10.93 10.35
C ASN A 37 -9.02 -10.57 11.79
N SER A 38 -9.35 -11.43 12.75
CA SER A 38 -9.07 -11.20 14.17
C SER A 38 -7.57 -11.16 14.48
N ASN A 39 -6.76 -11.85 13.67
CA ASN A 39 -5.31 -11.92 13.83
C ASN A 39 -4.60 -10.63 13.46
N TYR A 40 -5.28 -9.69 12.80
CA TYR A 40 -4.66 -8.47 12.33
C TYR A 40 -5.27 -7.20 12.92
N ARG A 41 -4.41 -6.21 13.15
CA ARG A 41 -4.81 -4.83 13.47
C ARG A 41 -4.29 -3.88 12.39
N LEU A 42 -5.15 -2.95 11.99
CA LEU A 42 -4.80 -1.92 11.03
C LEU A 42 -4.05 -0.77 11.71
N VAL A 43 -2.90 -0.40 11.17
CA VAL A 43 -2.30 0.90 11.44
C VAL A 43 -3.24 1.98 10.84
N PRO A 44 -3.82 2.89 11.66
CA PRO A 44 -4.98 3.67 11.23
C PRO A 44 -4.66 4.79 10.23
N VAL A 45 -3.38 5.11 10.05
CA VAL A 45 -2.90 6.20 9.18
C VAL A 45 -1.73 5.74 8.32
N GLU A 46 -1.42 6.47 7.26
CA GLU A 46 -0.17 6.33 6.51
C GLU A 46 0.96 7.01 7.29
N CYS A 47 1.76 6.25 8.02
CA CYS A 47 2.80 6.77 8.92
C CYS A 47 3.99 7.36 8.16
N ARG A 48 4.36 6.78 7.05
CA ARG A 48 5.31 7.22 6.04
C ARG A 48 6.78 7.40 6.48
N PHE A 49 7.10 7.51 7.77
CA PHE A 49 8.48 7.69 8.24
C PHE A 49 9.40 6.52 7.84
N HIS A 50 8.83 5.35 7.58
CA HIS A 50 9.54 4.16 7.13
C HIS A 50 9.59 4.02 5.59
N THR A 51 8.84 4.84 4.84
CA THR A 51 8.76 4.78 3.38
C THR A 51 9.13 6.06 2.65
N ASP A 52 9.06 7.23 3.31
CA ASP A 52 9.50 8.48 2.68
C ASP A 52 11.02 8.45 2.44
N VAL A 53 11.48 9.06 1.37
CA VAL A 53 12.92 9.14 1.04
C VAL A 53 13.73 9.77 2.19
N GLU A 54 13.15 10.75 2.88
CA GLU A 54 13.77 11.39 4.05
C GLU A 54 13.54 10.61 5.38
N GLY A 55 12.91 9.42 5.29
CA GLY A 55 12.69 8.48 6.39
C GLY A 55 13.77 7.41 6.47
N PHE A 56 13.37 6.18 6.79
CA PHE A 56 14.31 5.05 6.90
C PHE A 56 15.17 4.84 5.65
N PRO A 57 14.63 4.93 4.40
CA PRO A 57 15.47 4.74 3.22
C PRO A 57 16.66 5.69 3.18
N GLY A 58 16.45 6.99 3.26
CA GLY A 58 17.54 7.97 3.21
C GLY A 58 18.40 7.98 4.46
N LEU A 59 17.82 7.66 5.64
CA LEU A 59 18.56 7.56 6.88
C LEU A 59 19.57 6.41 6.85
N LEU A 60 19.16 5.24 6.37
CA LEU A 60 20.02 4.05 6.27
C LEU A 60 21.02 4.14 5.10
N ALA A 61 20.66 4.85 4.04
CA ALA A 61 21.59 5.18 2.95
C ALA A 61 22.65 6.22 3.35
N GLY A 62 22.42 6.97 4.44
CA GLY A 62 23.30 8.06 4.87
C GLY A 62 23.00 9.40 4.20
N ASP A 63 21.96 9.49 3.36
CA ASP A 63 21.51 10.72 2.70
C ASP A 63 20.82 11.68 3.66
N VAL A 64 20.32 11.16 4.77
CA VAL A 64 19.63 11.91 5.82
C VAL A 64 20.36 11.70 7.15
N SER A 65 20.73 12.78 7.81
CA SER A 65 21.34 12.69 9.14
C SER A 65 20.32 12.28 10.21
N LYS A 66 20.79 11.59 11.27
CA LYS A 66 19.96 11.24 12.45
C LYS A 66 19.22 12.46 13.02
N ARG A 67 19.89 13.60 13.13
CA ARG A 67 19.29 14.85 13.61
C ARG A 67 18.14 15.34 12.71
N ALA A 68 18.32 15.29 11.38
CA ALA A 68 17.28 15.68 10.42
C ALA A 68 16.07 14.75 10.49
N PHE A 69 16.31 13.45 10.60
CA PHE A 69 15.26 12.44 10.78
C PHE A 69 14.46 12.68 12.08
N LEU A 70 15.12 12.84 13.22
CA LEU A 70 14.46 13.11 14.52
C LEU A 70 13.62 14.39 14.49
N LYS A 71 14.16 15.47 13.91
CA LYS A 71 13.41 16.72 13.70
C LYS A 71 12.14 16.49 12.87
N ARG A 72 12.22 15.65 11.84
CA ARG A 72 11.08 15.34 10.98
C ARG A 72 10.08 14.42 11.68
N MET A 73 10.54 13.46 12.48
CA MET A 73 9.68 12.65 13.37
C MET A 73 8.85 13.53 14.30
N GLN A 74 9.48 14.45 15.03
CA GLN A 74 8.82 15.38 15.96
C GLN A 74 7.92 16.42 15.29
N GLY A 75 8.16 16.72 14.02
CA GLY A 75 7.41 17.69 13.22
C GLY A 75 6.39 17.05 12.29
N PHE A 76 6.87 16.73 11.09
CA PHE A 76 6.03 16.31 9.98
C PHE A 76 5.29 14.99 10.21
N TRP A 77 5.96 13.93 10.63
CA TRP A 77 5.30 12.64 10.84
C TRP A 77 4.50 12.57 12.14
N TRP A 78 4.89 13.36 13.15
CA TRP A 78 4.08 13.51 14.35
C TRP A 78 2.74 14.19 14.06
N ARG A 79 2.78 15.35 13.39
CA ARG A 79 1.58 16.17 13.13
C ARG A 79 0.81 15.71 11.89
N GLY A 80 1.49 15.20 10.88
CA GLY A 80 0.96 14.90 9.56
C GLY A 80 0.87 16.16 8.66
N PHE A 81 0.28 16.02 7.47
CA PHE A 81 0.00 17.16 6.59
C PHE A 81 -1.07 18.09 7.19
N GLN A 82 -0.83 19.37 7.19
CA GLN A 82 -1.70 20.38 7.84
C GLN A 82 -3.04 20.66 7.14
N THR A 83 -3.49 19.81 6.26
CA THR A 83 -4.68 20.04 5.47
C THR A 83 -5.80 19.09 5.81
N ASP A 84 -6.72 19.59 6.52
CA ASP A 84 -8.10 19.12 6.71
C ASP A 84 -8.38 17.79 7.41
N ARG A 85 -7.53 16.91 7.65
CA ARG A 85 -7.82 15.64 8.37
C ARG A 85 -6.58 14.80 8.57
N LEU A 86 -5.61 15.45 9.13
CA LEU A 86 -4.35 14.90 9.21
C LEU A 86 -4.11 13.89 10.21
N ARG A 87 -3.29 13.13 9.84
CA ARG A 87 -3.21 11.77 10.26
C ARG A 87 -1.74 11.46 10.53
N GLY A 88 -1.14 12.31 11.33
CA GLY A 88 0.16 12.01 11.90
C GLY A 88 0.05 11.01 13.04
N LEU A 89 1.19 10.58 13.53
CA LEU A 89 1.31 9.62 14.63
C LEU A 89 0.54 10.06 15.88
N HIS A 90 0.48 11.37 16.17
CA HIS A 90 -0.24 11.95 17.32
C HIS A 90 -1.73 11.55 17.40
N ARG A 91 -2.30 11.02 16.33
CA ARG A 91 -3.72 10.62 16.32
C ARG A 91 -3.96 9.29 17.01
N PHE A 92 -2.95 8.49 17.21
CA PHE A 92 -3.08 7.15 17.76
C PHE A 92 -1.90 6.68 18.61
N VAL A 93 -0.75 7.37 18.57
CA VAL A 93 0.39 7.11 19.46
C VAL A 93 0.33 8.09 20.62
N PRO A 94 0.31 7.63 21.89
CA PRO A 94 0.44 8.49 23.06
C PRO A 94 1.77 9.27 23.03
N ARG A 95 1.75 10.50 23.50
CA ARG A 95 2.93 11.38 23.45
C ARG A 95 4.11 10.79 24.21
N GLU A 96 3.88 10.27 25.40
CA GLU A 96 4.91 9.65 26.26
C GLU A 96 5.60 8.50 25.53
N ARG A 97 4.84 7.57 24.96
CA ARG A 97 5.38 6.45 24.17
C ARG A 97 6.18 6.93 22.96
N PHE A 98 5.72 7.97 22.29
CA PHE A 98 6.45 8.55 21.17
C PHE A 98 7.80 9.09 21.61
N ASP A 99 7.84 9.82 22.70
CA ASP A 99 9.08 10.40 23.22
C ASP A 99 10.06 9.31 23.73
N GLU A 100 9.54 8.29 24.40
CA GLU A 100 10.32 7.11 24.83
C GLU A 100 10.92 6.34 23.65
N ALA A 101 10.12 6.09 22.61
CA ALA A 101 10.58 5.40 21.41
C ALA A 101 11.67 6.19 20.67
N LEU A 102 11.54 7.52 20.60
CA LEU A 102 12.56 8.37 19.99
C LEU A 102 13.85 8.42 20.82
N ALA A 103 13.75 8.48 22.16
CA ALA A 103 14.92 8.46 23.03
C ALA A 103 15.67 7.12 22.92
N ALA A 104 14.93 6.00 22.91
CA ALA A 104 15.50 4.68 22.71
C ALA A 104 16.16 4.51 21.33
N PHE A 105 15.54 5.05 20.28
CA PHE A 105 16.12 5.10 18.94
C PHE A 105 17.41 5.91 18.91
N ASP A 106 17.41 7.12 19.47
CA ASP A 106 18.59 8.00 19.46
C ASP A 106 19.81 7.34 20.18
N GLY A 107 19.57 6.68 21.31
CA GLY A 107 20.62 6.00 22.07
C GLY A 107 21.21 4.77 21.37
N ARG A 108 20.45 4.09 20.49
CA ARG A 108 20.91 2.86 19.81
C ARG A 108 21.43 3.08 18.40
N PHE A 109 21.03 4.16 17.76
CA PHE A 109 21.23 4.35 16.31
C PHE A 109 22.69 4.29 15.87
N ASP A 110 23.62 4.77 16.70
CA ASP A 110 25.03 4.81 16.34
C ASP A 110 25.70 3.44 16.54
N GLU A 111 25.09 2.53 17.32
CA GLU A 111 25.54 1.16 17.54
C GLU A 111 25.02 0.23 16.44
N ASP A 112 23.72 0.25 16.18
CA ASP A 112 23.04 -0.55 15.15
C ASP A 112 21.86 0.23 14.53
N ARG A 113 22.10 0.77 13.34
CA ARG A 113 21.11 1.59 12.64
C ARG A 113 19.86 0.81 12.22
N GLU A 114 20.04 -0.46 11.82
CA GLU A 114 18.92 -1.29 11.36
C GLU A 114 18.05 -1.73 12.54
N ASP A 115 18.66 -2.23 13.63
CA ASP A 115 17.91 -2.58 14.84
C ASP A 115 17.20 -1.35 15.42
N ALA A 116 17.84 -0.20 15.45
CA ALA A 116 17.22 1.04 15.92
C ALA A 116 15.98 1.42 15.09
N CYS A 117 16.08 1.38 13.75
CA CYS A 117 14.94 1.63 12.86
C CYS A 117 13.82 0.60 13.02
N ARG A 118 14.17 -0.69 13.10
CA ARG A 118 13.22 -1.78 13.33
C ARG A 118 12.46 -1.60 14.64
N ARG A 119 13.19 -1.35 15.74
CA ARG A 119 12.58 -1.13 17.06
C ARG A 119 11.71 0.11 17.09
N LEU A 120 12.15 1.23 16.53
CA LEU A 120 11.33 2.44 16.45
C LEU A 120 9.99 2.17 15.78
N PHE A 121 9.99 1.43 14.67
CA PHE A 121 8.75 1.05 13.97
C PHE A 121 7.84 0.19 14.88
N LEU A 122 8.39 -0.84 15.51
CA LEU A 122 7.64 -1.74 16.37
C LEU A 122 7.14 -1.04 17.64
N ASP A 123 7.97 -0.25 18.32
CA ASP A 123 7.61 0.47 19.54
C ASP A 123 6.47 1.48 19.31
N LEU A 124 6.43 2.10 18.13
CA LEU A 124 5.38 3.05 17.78
C LEU A 124 4.08 2.40 17.31
N LEU A 125 4.17 1.31 16.54
CA LEU A 125 3.01 0.81 15.81
C LEU A 125 2.40 -0.46 16.42
N TRP A 126 3.21 -1.35 16.99
CA TRP A 126 2.74 -2.63 17.51
C TRP A 126 1.82 -2.49 18.73
N PRO A 127 2.21 -1.81 19.83
CA PRO A 127 1.40 -1.74 21.03
C PRO A 127 0.07 -1.01 20.80
N VAL A 128 0.12 0.10 20.08
CA VAL A 128 -1.06 0.97 19.84
C VAL A 128 -2.14 0.26 19.01
N THR A 129 -1.72 -0.68 18.17
CA THR A 129 -2.67 -1.45 17.36
C THR A 129 -3.18 -2.69 18.07
N THR A 130 -2.41 -3.24 19.02
CA THR A 130 -2.72 -4.51 19.69
C THR A 130 -3.31 -4.34 21.09
N GLU A 131 -2.97 -3.28 21.81
CA GLU A 131 -3.45 -3.01 23.18
C GLU A 131 -4.95 -2.65 23.23
N GLY A 132 -5.63 -3.07 24.28
CA GLY A 132 -6.99 -2.63 24.63
C GLY A 132 -8.14 -3.25 23.86
N ARG A 133 -7.91 -4.31 23.07
CA ARG A 133 -8.96 -5.10 22.42
C ARG A 133 -8.91 -6.57 22.85
N SER A 134 -10.07 -7.15 23.08
CA SER A 134 -10.20 -8.57 23.44
C SER A 134 -9.57 -9.46 22.36
N GLY A 135 -8.51 -10.16 22.71
CA GLY A 135 -7.74 -11.06 21.87
C GLY A 135 -6.42 -10.46 21.40
N GLU A 136 -5.34 -11.21 21.59
CA GLU A 136 -4.01 -10.87 21.06
C GLU A 136 -4.03 -10.91 19.54
N ALA A 137 -3.65 -9.81 18.90
CA ALA A 137 -3.41 -9.81 17.48
C ALA A 137 -2.04 -10.42 17.19
N SER A 138 -1.97 -11.30 16.21
CA SER A 138 -0.72 -11.92 15.78
C SER A 138 0.07 -11.03 14.81
N GLY A 139 -0.55 -9.97 14.28
CA GLY A 139 0.08 -9.10 13.29
C GLY A 139 -0.59 -7.74 13.12
N ILE A 140 0.13 -6.86 12.45
CA ILE A 140 -0.35 -5.54 12.03
C ILE A 140 -0.42 -5.45 10.51
N VAL A 141 -1.37 -4.66 10.01
CA VAL A 141 -1.46 -4.26 8.59
C VAL A 141 -1.05 -2.81 8.49
N GLU A 142 0.03 -2.54 7.81
CA GLU A 142 0.51 -1.21 7.47
C GLU A 142 0.20 -0.90 5.99
N GLN A 143 -0.15 0.35 5.66
CA GLN A 143 -0.74 0.69 4.37
C GLN A 143 -0.15 1.93 3.69
N SER A 144 1.05 2.34 4.05
CA SER A 144 1.73 3.42 3.34
C SER A 144 1.96 3.01 1.88
N CYS A 145 1.56 3.87 0.94
CA CYS A 145 1.54 3.51 -0.48
C CYS A 145 2.87 2.95 -0.99
N ASP A 146 3.98 3.44 -0.46
CA ASP A 146 5.32 3.22 -0.98
C ASP A 146 6.02 1.96 -0.42
N VAL A 147 5.36 1.16 0.42
CA VAL A 147 5.98 0.01 1.09
C VAL A 147 6.63 -0.99 0.13
N VAL A 148 6.02 -1.25 -1.05
CA VAL A 148 6.61 -2.16 -2.03
C VAL A 148 7.76 -1.49 -2.78
N ALA A 149 7.63 -0.22 -3.17
CA ALA A 149 8.72 0.51 -3.81
C ALA A 149 9.94 0.67 -2.88
N GLN A 150 9.72 0.67 -1.56
CA GLN A 150 10.76 0.75 -0.53
C GLN A 150 11.10 -0.62 0.08
N ALA A 151 10.68 -1.71 -0.54
CA ALA A 151 10.98 -3.05 -0.08
C ALA A 151 12.48 -3.36 0.06
N PRO A 152 13.41 -2.79 -0.75
CA PRO A 152 14.85 -2.95 -0.50
C PRO A 152 15.27 -2.61 0.94
N THR A 153 14.66 -1.60 1.53
CA THR A 153 14.87 -1.22 2.93
C THR A 153 14.00 -2.05 3.88
N LEU A 154 12.72 -2.17 3.57
CA LEU A 154 11.76 -2.78 4.51
C LEU A 154 11.91 -4.30 4.64
N ALA A 155 12.22 -5.03 3.56
CA ALA A 155 12.45 -6.47 3.63
C ALA A 155 13.73 -6.83 4.43
N ARG A 156 14.72 -5.93 4.43
CA ARG A 156 15.92 -6.06 5.24
C ARG A 156 15.63 -5.81 6.73
N LEU A 157 14.83 -4.78 7.04
CA LEU A 157 14.43 -4.47 8.40
C LEU A 157 13.43 -5.49 8.98
N PHE A 158 12.56 -6.04 8.13
CA PHE A 158 11.45 -6.92 8.52
C PHE A 158 11.42 -8.17 7.63
N PRO A 159 12.39 -9.09 7.75
CA PRO A 159 12.49 -10.28 6.90
C PRO A 159 11.28 -11.24 7.06
N GLU A 160 10.53 -11.12 8.14
CA GLU A 160 9.30 -11.86 8.41
C GLU A 160 8.05 -11.23 7.80
N ALA A 161 8.14 -10.01 7.26
CA ALA A 161 7.00 -9.30 6.68
C ALA A 161 6.55 -9.91 5.36
N ARG A 162 5.27 -9.75 5.06
CA ARG A 162 4.69 -10.03 3.74
C ARG A 162 4.22 -8.74 3.08
N PHE A 163 4.37 -8.67 1.77
CA PHE A 163 4.10 -7.48 0.97
C PHE A 163 2.98 -7.74 -0.03
N VAL A 164 1.99 -6.88 -0.05
CA VAL A 164 0.88 -6.92 -1.00
C VAL A 164 0.92 -5.68 -1.88
N HIS A 165 1.05 -5.86 -3.18
CA HIS A 165 0.86 -4.81 -4.17
C HIS A 165 -0.59 -4.79 -4.65
N VAL A 166 -1.26 -3.65 -4.52
CA VAL A 166 -2.61 -3.44 -5.05
C VAL A 166 -2.50 -2.67 -6.36
N ALA A 167 -2.60 -3.39 -7.47
CA ALA A 167 -2.62 -2.84 -8.81
C ALA A 167 -4.03 -2.29 -9.15
N ARG A 168 -4.09 -1.17 -9.83
CA ARG A 168 -5.33 -0.52 -10.27
C ARG A 168 -5.17 0.10 -11.64
N ASP A 169 -6.24 0.13 -12.42
CA ASP A 169 -6.33 0.86 -13.69
C ASP A 169 -5.72 2.26 -13.59
N GLY A 170 -4.71 2.50 -14.43
CA GLY A 170 -3.92 3.73 -14.41
C GLY A 170 -4.73 4.97 -14.75
N ARG A 171 -5.77 4.85 -15.56
CA ARG A 171 -6.66 5.96 -15.92
C ARG A 171 -7.43 6.46 -14.70
N ASP A 172 -7.95 5.55 -13.87
CA ASP A 172 -8.69 5.88 -12.65
C ASP A 172 -7.76 6.40 -11.53
N ALA A 173 -6.59 5.78 -11.36
CA ALA A 173 -5.58 6.23 -10.40
C ALA A 173 -5.08 7.64 -10.76
N SER A 174 -4.72 7.87 -12.01
CA SER A 174 -4.29 9.16 -12.55
C SER A 174 -5.37 10.24 -12.39
N ALA A 175 -6.60 9.94 -12.78
CA ALA A 175 -7.73 10.86 -12.63
C ALA A 175 -7.97 11.23 -11.16
N SER A 176 -7.84 10.25 -10.26
CA SER A 176 -7.92 10.50 -8.81
C SER A 176 -6.77 11.37 -8.31
N ARG A 177 -5.55 11.21 -8.84
CA ARG A 177 -4.39 12.00 -8.46
C ARG A 177 -4.54 13.45 -8.96
N VAL A 178 -4.87 13.64 -10.23
CA VAL A 178 -5.08 14.96 -10.84
C VAL A 178 -6.21 15.74 -10.13
N SER A 179 -7.26 15.06 -9.65
CA SER A 179 -8.34 15.73 -8.91
C SER A 179 -7.91 16.30 -7.55
N GLN A 180 -6.74 15.92 -7.03
CA GLN A 180 -6.16 16.44 -5.78
C GLN A 180 -5.37 17.74 -5.97
N ARG A 181 -5.65 18.53 -7.03
CA ARG A 181 -4.92 19.77 -7.41
C ARG A 181 -4.64 20.75 -6.28
N ARG A 182 -5.46 20.77 -5.24
CA ARG A 182 -5.28 21.66 -4.07
C ARG A 182 -3.92 21.52 -3.40
N TRP A 183 -3.28 20.36 -3.55
CA TRP A 183 -2.13 19.97 -2.74
C TRP A 183 -0.88 19.67 -3.55
N LEU A 184 -1.00 19.62 -4.88
CA LEU A 184 0.04 19.10 -5.75
C LEU A 184 0.36 20.05 -6.89
N VAL A 185 1.63 20.32 -7.04
CA VAL A 185 2.15 21.02 -8.21
C VAL A 185 2.07 20.10 -9.45
N TYR A 186 2.20 18.79 -9.26
CA TYR A 186 2.22 17.76 -10.29
C TYR A 186 1.58 16.46 -9.79
N PRO A 187 0.83 15.70 -10.62
CA PRO A 187 0.42 15.98 -12.02
C PRO A 187 -0.78 16.95 -12.11
N ARG A 188 -0.87 17.69 -13.20
CA ARG A 188 -1.96 18.63 -13.49
C ARG A 188 -2.88 18.17 -14.61
N THR A 189 -2.37 17.37 -15.54
CA THR A 189 -3.10 16.87 -16.72
C THR A 189 -3.27 15.35 -16.65
N ARG A 190 -4.18 14.79 -17.46
CA ARG A 190 -4.39 13.34 -17.56
C ARG A 190 -3.11 12.63 -18.03
N LYS A 191 -2.45 13.17 -19.05
CA LYS A 191 -1.17 12.64 -19.55
C LYS A 191 -0.12 12.59 -18.44
N GLN A 192 0.11 13.71 -17.75
CA GLN A 192 1.02 13.74 -16.60
C GLN A 192 0.60 12.76 -15.49
N GLY A 193 -0.70 12.53 -15.32
CA GLY A 193 -1.23 11.54 -14.38
C GLY A 193 -0.84 10.12 -14.76
N LEU A 194 -0.92 9.75 -16.05
CA LEU A 194 -0.50 8.45 -16.55
C LEU A 194 1.02 8.27 -16.44
N GLU A 195 1.80 9.29 -16.80
CA GLU A 195 3.26 9.28 -16.64
C GLU A 195 3.69 9.11 -15.17
N TRP A 196 3.01 9.80 -14.25
CA TRP A 196 3.21 9.64 -12.81
C TRP A 196 2.89 8.22 -12.37
N TRP A 197 1.76 7.66 -12.81
CA TRP A 197 1.32 6.32 -12.46
C TRP A 197 2.28 5.26 -13.02
N GLU A 198 2.70 5.37 -14.27
CA GLU A 198 3.67 4.45 -14.89
C GLU A 198 4.99 4.43 -14.13
N ARG A 199 5.55 5.61 -13.78
CA ARG A 199 6.76 5.67 -12.95
C ARG A 199 6.59 4.99 -11.60
N ARG A 200 5.42 5.09 -10.98
CA ARG A 200 5.13 4.42 -9.72
C ARG A 200 5.04 2.90 -9.87
N ILE A 201 4.41 2.41 -10.93
CA ILE A 201 4.36 0.97 -11.24
C ILE A 201 5.79 0.43 -11.40
N ARG A 202 6.64 1.10 -12.18
CA ARG A 202 8.04 0.69 -12.37
C ARG A 202 8.85 0.69 -11.07
N ALA A 203 8.66 1.69 -10.23
CA ALA A 203 9.32 1.73 -8.92
C ALA A 203 8.85 0.61 -7.99
N ILE A 204 7.59 0.22 -8.06
CA ILE A 204 7.04 -0.92 -7.32
C ILE A 204 7.61 -2.24 -7.82
N ASP A 205 7.66 -2.44 -9.13
CA ASP A 205 8.25 -3.63 -9.75
C ASP A 205 9.75 -3.76 -9.38
N GLU A 206 10.51 -2.68 -9.48
CA GLU A 206 11.91 -2.69 -9.08
C GLU A 206 12.09 -3.00 -7.59
N GLY A 207 11.30 -2.34 -6.73
CA GLY A 207 11.35 -2.59 -5.29
C GLY A 207 10.96 -4.02 -4.91
N SER A 208 10.00 -4.62 -5.63
CA SER A 208 9.52 -5.97 -5.35
C SER A 208 10.59 -7.06 -5.51
N LYS A 209 11.61 -6.81 -6.34
CA LYS A 209 12.73 -7.74 -6.57
C LYS A 209 13.56 -8.02 -5.31
N ALA A 210 13.50 -7.13 -4.33
CA ALA A 210 14.16 -7.30 -3.03
C ALA A 210 13.34 -8.11 -2.03
N ILE A 211 12.09 -8.45 -2.35
CA ILE A 211 11.22 -9.19 -1.45
C ILE A 211 11.53 -10.69 -1.58
N PRO A 212 11.72 -11.41 -0.46
CA PRO A 212 11.96 -12.85 -0.51
C PRO A 212 10.83 -13.60 -1.22
N GLU A 213 11.20 -14.66 -1.92
CA GLU A 213 10.24 -15.55 -2.58
C GLU A 213 9.15 -16.03 -1.61
N GLY A 214 7.89 -16.02 -2.06
CA GLY A 214 6.72 -16.38 -1.26
C GLY A 214 6.28 -15.30 -0.26
N SER A 215 6.96 -14.14 -0.20
CA SER A 215 6.60 -13.00 0.67
C SER A 215 6.01 -11.81 -0.11
N PHE A 216 5.72 -11.99 -1.39
CA PHE A 216 5.11 -10.97 -2.26
C PHE A 216 3.85 -11.48 -2.94
N LEU A 217 2.80 -10.64 -2.94
CA LEU A 217 1.54 -10.91 -3.63
C LEU A 217 1.08 -9.67 -4.40
N GLU A 218 0.71 -9.86 -5.67
CA GLU A 218 0.08 -8.83 -6.49
C GLU A 218 -1.41 -9.10 -6.67
N LEU A 219 -2.24 -8.10 -6.38
CA LEU A 219 -3.71 -8.18 -6.49
C LEU A 219 -4.26 -7.03 -7.31
N GLY A 220 -5.21 -7.33 -8.19
CA GLY A 220 -5.98 -6.33 -8.90
C GLY A 220 -7.10 -5.76 -8.03
N LEU A 221 -7.18 -4.45 -7.83
CA LEU A 221 -8.34 -3.85 -7.17
C LEU A 221 -9.65 -4.22 -7.89
N ASP A 222 -9.63 -4.25 -9.22
CA ASP A 222 -10.79 -4.56 -10.06
C ASP A 222 -11.32 -5.98 -9.85
N ASP A 223 -10.47 -6.93 -9.47
CA ASP A 223 -10.87 -8.31 -9.18
C ASP A 223 -11.76 -8.38 -7.92
N PHE A 224 -11.47 -7.58 -6.89
CA PHE A 224 -12.36 -7.44 -5.73
C PHE A 224 -13.71 -6.80 -6.05
N LEU A 225 -13.79 -6.02 -7.13
CA LEU A 225 -15.01 -5.33 -7.55
C LEU A 225 -15.87 -6.18 -8.49
N THR A 226 -15.27 -7.18 -9.13
CA THR A 226 -15.91 -8.04 -10.12
C THR A 226 -16.56 -9.25 -9.46
N ARG A 227 -17.84 -9.51 -9.77
CA ARG A 227 -18.65 -10.52 -9.07
C ARG A 227 -18.06 -11.94 -9.16
N GLY A 228 -17.49 -12.32 -10.31
CA GLY A 228 -16.87 -13.63 -10.53
C GLY A 228 -15.52 -13.81 -9.79
N ALA A 229 -14.65 -12.80 -9.85
CA ALA A 229 -13.28 -12.89 -9.29
C ALA A 229 -13.19 -12.60 -7.78
N ARG A 230 -14.19 -11.93 -7.23
CA ARG A 230 -14.22 -11.42 -5.85
C ARG A 230 -13.93 -12.47 -4.78
N LYS A 231 -14.45 -13.69 -4.97
CA LYS A 231 -14.28 -14.78 -4.00
C LYS A 231 -12.81 -15.23 -3.97
N ASP A 232 -12.22 -15.40 -5.13
CA ASP A 232 -10.85 -15.89 -5.26
C ASP A 232 -9.86 -14.85 -4.73
N SER A 233 -10.07 -13.57 -5.04
CA SER A 233 -9.21 -12.47 -4.53
C SER A 233 -9.19 -12.35 -3.01
N ILE A 234 -10.32 -12.60 -2.32
CA ILE A 234 -10.33 -12.56 -0.85
C ILE A 234 -9.69 -13.79 -0.25
N GLU A 235 -9.86 -14.97 -0.86
CA GLU A 235 -9.20 -16.21 -0.41
C GLU A 235 -7.69 -16.11 -0.62
N GLU A 236 -7.25 -15.60 -1.76
CA GLU A 236 -5.85 -15.40 -2.09
C GLU A 236 -5.17 -14.44 -1.10
N LEU A 237 -5.78 -13.26 -0.84
CA LEU A 237 -5.30 -12.33 0.17
C LEU A 237 -5.22 -12.96 1.56
N ALA A 238 -6.26 -13.70 1.96
CA ALA A 238 -6.31 -14.32 3.29
C ALA A 238 -5.29 -15.44 3.42
N SER A 239 -5.19 -16.32 2.44
CA SER A 239 -4.19 -17.40 2.39
C SER A 239 -2.77 -16.83 2.42
N PHE A 240 -2.48 -15.82 1.60
CA PHE A 240 -1.19 -15.14 1.61
C PHE A 240 -0.89 -14.48 2.96
N ALA A 241 -1.88 -13.93 3.64
CA ALA A 241 -1.71 -13.38 4.99
C ALA A 241 -1.56 -14.47 6.07
N GLY A 242 -1.66 -15.77 5.73
CA GLY A 242 -1.60 -16.89 6.67
C GLY A 242 -2.85 -17.02 7.55
N VAL A 243 -4.01 -16.63 7.03
CA VAL A 243 -5.29 -16.66 7.75
C VAL A 243 -6.43 -17.15 6.85
N GLY A 244 -7.56 -17.54 7.44
CA GLY A 244 -8.76 -17.86 6.67
C GLY A 244 -9.59 -16.63 6.32
N ALA A 245 -10.23 -16.62 5.14
CA ALA A 245 -11.20 -15.59 4.76
C ALA A 245 -12.50 -15.74 5.56
N GLY A 246 -12.53 -15.17 6.76
CA GLY A 246 -13.66 -15.25 7.68
C GLY A 246 -14.87 -14.41 7.25
N MET A 247 -16.00 -14.62 7.94
CA MET A 247 -17.28 -13.93 7.65
C MET A 247 -17.16 -12.40 7.69
N ARG A 248 -16.36 -11.84 8.61
CA ARG A 248 -16.16 -10.38 8.74
C ARG A 248 -15.47 -9.79 7.52
N MET A 249 -14.48 -10.50 6.94
CA MET A 249 -13.82 -10.10 5.70
C MET A 249 -14.80 -10.13 4.53
N ARG A 250 -15.54 -11.24 4.35
CA ARG A 250 -16.53 -11.40 3.28
C ARG A 250 -17.66 -10.36 3.38
N HIS A 251 -18.13 -10.05 4.59
CA HIS A 251 -19.15 -9.02 4.82
C HIS A 251 -18.61 -7.61 4.47
N PHE A 252 -17.40 -7.27 4.93
CA PHE A 252 -16.76 -6.00 4.61
C PHE A 252 -16.60 -5.83 3.10
N MET A 253 -16.09 -6.84 2.40
CA MET A 253 -15.92 -6.84 0.96
C MET A 253 -17.23 -6.54 0.25
N ARG A 254 -18.31 -7.29 0.56
CA ARG A 254 -19.63 -7.07 -0.07
C ARG A 254 -20.16 -5.66 0.13
N ARG A 255 -19.98 -5.08 1.32
CA ARG A 255 -20.52 -3.74 1.65
C ARG A 255 -19.65 -2.60 1.18
N ARG A 256 -18.35 -2.76 1.12
CA ARG A 256 -17.40 -1.66 0.94
C ARG A 256 -16.64 -1.69 -0.38
N MET A 257 -16.50 -2.86 -1.00
CA MET A 257 -15.78 -3.02 -2.26
C MET A 257 -16.76 -3.28 -3.40
N ASN A 258 -17.21 -2.21 -4.00
CA ASN A 258 -18.08 -2.24 -5.17
C ASN A 258 -17.67 -1.13 -6.17
N PRO A 259 -18.01 -1.25 -7.47
CA PRO A 259 -17.54 -0.33 -8.51
C PRO A 259 -17.86 1.14 -8.23
N GLY A 260 -19.04 1.45 -7.70
CA GLY A 260 -19.43 2.82 -7.36
C GLY A 260 -18.58 3.46 -6.28
N ARG A 261 -18.30 2.71 -5.20
CA ARG A 261 -17.43 3.19 -4.10
C ARG A 261 -15.95 3.28 -4.49
N ALA A 262 -15.49 2.39 -5.36
CA ALA A 262 -14.15 2.43 -5.90
C ALA A 262 -13.95 3.56 -6.92
N ASN A 263 -15.04 4.21 -7.35
CA ASN A 263 -15.03 5.18 -8.43
C ASN A 263 -14.42 4.61 -9.73
N ARG A 264 -14.79 3.38 -10.08
CA ARG A 264 -14.38 2.75 -11.34
C ARG A 264 -14.95 3.54 -12.52
N GLY A 265 -14.13 3.79 -13.53
CA GLY A 265 -14.49 4.61 -14.69
C GLY A 265 -14.56 6.12 -14.43
N ARG A 266 -14.05 6.60 -13.25
CA ARG A 266 -14.05 8.04 -12.94
C ARG A 266 -13.23 8.86 -13.93
N TRP A 267 -12.31 8.24 -14.63
CA TRP A 267 -11.45 8.90 -15.61
C TRP A 267 -12.23 9.50 -16.78
N ARG A 268 -13.42 8.95 -17.09
CA ARG A 268 -14.32 9.45 -18.15
C ARG A 268 -15.04 10.74 -17.75
N ARG A 269 -15.16 11.05 -16.47
CA ARG A 269 -15.99 12.17 -16.00
C ARG A 269 -15.44 13.50 -16.49
N GLY A 270 -16.32 14.28 -17.14
CA GLY A 270 -16.00 15.60 -17.66
C GLY A 270 -15.08 15.57 -18.89
N LEU A 271 -15.03 14.44 -19.59
CA LEU A 271 -14.32 14.32 -20.87
C LEU A 271 -15.33 14.03 -21.99
N GLU A 272 -15.19 14.75 -23.09
CA GLU A 272 -15.87 14.46 -24.35
C GLU A 272 -15.37 13.13 -24.96
N PRO A 273 -16.17 12.46 -25.85
CA PRO A 273 -15.83 11.15 -26.40
C PRO A 273 -14.44 11.08 -27.03
N ASP A 274 -14.04 12.08 -27.81
CA ASP A 274 -12.71 12.12 -28.45
C ASP A 274 -11.57 12.19 -27.42
N ALA A 275 -11.78 12.95 -26.34
CA ALA A 275 -10.80 13.02 -25.24
C ALA A 275 -10.74 11.70 -24.46
N GLN A 276 -11.87 11.00 -24.30
CA GLN A 276 -11.90 9.66 -23.71
C GLN A 276 -11.13 8.67 -24.58
N ALA A 277 -11.37 8.66 -25.89
CA ALA A 277 -10.67 7.82 -26.85
C ALA A 277 -9.16 8.09 -26.85
N LYS A 278 -8.74 9.36 -26.71
CA LYS A 278 -7.33 9.73 -26.57
C LYS A 278 -6.69 9.15 -25.32
N VAL A 279 -7.32 9.32 -24.15
CA VAL A 279 -6.82 8.76 -22.86
C VAL A 279 -6.72 7.24 -22.93
N GLU A 280 -7.68 6.59 -23.60
CA GLU A 280 -7.68 5.14 -23.76
C GLU A 280 -6.51 4.67 -24.63
N ARG A 281 -6.24 5.33 -25.77
CA ARG A 281 -5.07 5.04 -26.61
C ARG A 281 -3.74 5.23 -25.85
N GLU A 282 -3.60 6.38 -25.17
CA GLU A 282 -2.41 6.64 -24.35
C GLU A 282 -2.20 5.57 -23.27
N TYR A 283 -3.27 5.08 -22.67
CA TYR A 283 -3.20 4.01 -21.67
C TYR A 283 -2.83 2.66 -22.28
N VAL A 284 -3.35 2.31 -23.47
CA VAL A 284 -2.96 1.09 -24.18
C VAL A 284 -1.47 1.10 -24.48
N GLU A 285 -0.93 2.21 -24.97
CA GLU A 285 0.51 2.38 -25.21
C GLU A 285 1.34 2.17 -23.92
N VAL A 286 0.82 2.64 -22.76
CA VAL A 286 1.48 2.39 -21.48
C VAL A 286 1.44 0.91 -21.13
N LEU A 287 0.30 0.23 -21.27
CA LEU A 287 0.19 -1.20 -20.99
C LEU A 287 1.14 -2.02 -21.87
N GLU A 288 1.22 -1.72 -23.16
CA GLU A 288 2.14 -2.38 -24.10
C GLU A 288 3.62 -2.18 -23.70
N ARG A 289 3.99 -0.98 -23.22
CA ARG A 289 5.33 -0.75 -22.67
C ARG A 289 5.60 -1.58 -21.41
N LEU A 290 4.64 -1.62 -20.48
CA LEU A 290 4.78 -2.40 -19.25
C LEU A 290 4.91 -3.91 -19.55
N GLU A 291 4.13 -4.42 -20.50
CA GLU A 291 4.20 -5.82 -20.94
C GLU A 291 5.55 -6.16 -21.60
N ARG A 292 5.98 -5.32 -22.55
CA ARG A 292 7.26 -5.48 -23.24
C ARG A 292 8.45 -5.46 -22.28
N ASP A 293 8.37 -4.61 -21.25
CA ASP A 293 9.43 -4.45 -20.27
C ASP A 293 9.34 -5.48 -19.12
N GLY A 294 8.38 -6.43 -19.20
CA GLY A 294 8.24 -7.55 -18.26
C GLY A 294 7.77 -7.16 -16.87
N ILE A 295 7.03 -6.03 -16.73
CA ILE A 295 6.51 -5.58 -15.44
C ILE A 295 5.50 -6.60 -14.89
N THR A 296 5.71 -7.08 -13.68
CA THR A 296 5.00 -8.23 -13.10
C THR A 296 3.48 -8.05 -13.02
N CYS A 297 2.99 -6.85 -12.67
CA CYS A 297 1.56 -6.57 -12.61
C CYS A 297 0.89 -6.27 -13.98
N ALA A 298 1.64 -6.19 -15.08
CA ALA A 298 1.08 -5.84 -16.39
C ALA A 298 -0.07 -6.75 -16.83
N PRO A 299 -0.02 -8.09 -16.66
CA PRO A 299 -1.15 -8.97 -17.00
C PRO A 299 -2.42 -8.68 -16.17
N ILE A 300 -2.27 -8.29 -14.90
CA ILE A 300 -3.41 -7.91 -14.03
C ILE A 300 -4.09 -6.65 -14.57
N LEU A 301 -3.28 -5.66 -14.94
CA LEU A 301 -3.74 -4.39 -15.49
C LEU A 301 -4.41 -4.57 -16.85
N ARG A 302 -3.86 -5.43 -17.72
CA ARG A 302 -4.44 -5.77 -19.03
C ARG A 302 -5.81 -6.43 -18.88
N ARG A 303 -5.92 -7.46 -18.03
CA ARG A 303 -7.21 -8.11 -17.76
C ARG A 303 -8.27 -7.13 -17.22
N ALA A 304 -7.88 -6.19 -16.33
CA ALA A 304 -8.80 -5.18 -15.81
C ALA A 304 -9.29 -4.24 -16.92
N PHE A 305 -8.40 -3.82 -17.82
CA PHE A 305 -8.72 -2.99 -18.98
C PHE A 305 -9.68 -3.69 -19.95
N GLU A 306 -9.39 -4.93 -20.35
CA GLU A 306 -10.22 -5.70 -21.28
C GLU A 306 -11.62 -5.95 -20.72
N ARG A 307 -11.70 -6.27 -19.43
CA ARG A 307 -12.98 -6.46 -18.73
C ARG A 307 -13.82 -5.19 -18.71
N GLU A 308 -13.21 -4.03 -18.47
CA GLU A 308 -13.92 -2.75 -18.50
C GLU A 308 -14.43 -2.42 -19.91
N ARG A 309 -13.67 -2.73 -20.96
CA ARG A 309 -14.11 -2.54 -22.35
C ARG A 309 -15.29 -3.43 -22.71
N ALA A 310 -15.24 -4.71 -22.33
CA ALA A 310 -16.34 -5.65 -22.58
C ALA A 310 -17.64 -5.17 -21.90
N GLU A 311 -17.59 -4.79 -20.63
CA GLU A 311 -18.75 -4.24 -19.90
C GLU A 311 -19.28 -2.93 -20.50
N GLY A 312 -18.38 -2.11 -21.07
CA GLY A 312 -18.77 -0.86 -21.77
C GLY A 312 -19.51 -1.13 -23.08
N SER A 313 -19.09 -2.13 -23.83
CA SER A 313 -19.74 -2.53 -25.10
C SER A 313 -21.13 -3.13 -24.87
N GLU A 314 -21.29 -3.96 -23.85
CA GLU A 314 -22.60 -4.53 -23.48
C GLU A 314 -23.63 -3.46 -23.09
N ARG A 315 -23.18 -2.40 -22.35
CA ARG A 315 -24.06 -1.28 -21.98
C ARG A 315 -24.44 -0.35 -23.12
N ALA A 316 -23.66 -0.33 -24.20
CA ALA A 316 -23.96 0.48 -25.38
C ALA A 316 -24.97 -0.21 -26.32
N VAL A 317 -25.12 -1.52 -26.20
CA VAL A 317 -26.03 -2.36 -27.00
C VAL A 317 -27.38 -2.60 -26.29
N ALA A 318 -27.45 -2.43 -24.98
CA ALA A 318 -28.67 -2.58 -24.17
C ALA A 318 -29.39 -1.24 -23.98
#